data_ae9ab82c2be55134a24246ebc1743f6f
#
_entry.id   ae9ab82c2be55134a24246ebc1743f6f
#
_cell.length_a   1.000
_cell.length_b   1.000
_cell.length_c   1.000
_cell.angle_alpha   90.00
_cell.angle_beta   90.00
_cell.angle_gamma   90.00
#
_symmetry.space_group_name_H-M   'P 1'
#
loop_
_entity.id
_entity.type
_entity.pdbx_description
1 polymer ?
#
loop_
_entity_poly.entity_id
_entity_poly.type
_entity_poly.pdbx_seq_one_letter_code
_entity_poly.pdbx_strand_id
1 'polypeptide(L)'
;MCIRDSIYSMGYVDYFLIVWDYINFAKRHDIPVGPGRGSAAGSIVSYCLEITDLDPIKYSLIFERFLNPERVSMPDIDVDFCYERRQEVIDYVVEKYGKDCVSQIVTFGTMAARAVIKDVGRVLDLPYAMVDNIAKMVPREIGITIDKALAENPDLKSEYENNEVVKDLID
;
A
#
# COMPACT_ATOMS: atom_id res chain seq x y z
N MET A 1 -13.24 29.64 4.30
CA MET A 1 -12.24 29.50 3.22
C MET A 1 -12.89 28.81 2.03
N CYS A 2 -12.68 29.30 0.80
CA CYS A 2 -13.21 28.61 -0.40
C CYS A 2 -12.20 27.51 -0.82
N ILE A 3 -12.63 26.24 -0.77
CA ILE A 3 -11.78 25.09 -1.08
C ILE A 3 -11.16 25.20 -2.48
N ARG A 4 -11.98 25.59 -3.49
CA ARG A 4 -11.51 25.78 -4.86
C ARG A 4 -10.39 26.85 -4.93
N ASP A 5 -10.59 27.98 -4.26
CA ASP A 5 -9.64 29.07 -4.29
C ASP A 5 -8.33 28.72 -3.55
N SER A 6 -8.41 27.89 -2.52
CA SER A 6 -7.24 27.34 -1.84
C SER A 6 -6.42 26.44 -2.76
N ILE A 7 -7.06 25.51 -3.48
CA ILE A 7 -6.39 24.64 -4.46
C ILE A 7 -5.71 25.48 -5.55
N TYR A 8 -6.41 26.51 -6.06
CA TYR A 8 -5.90 27.39 -7.09
C TYR A 8 -4.71 28.22 -6.60
N SER A 9 -4.85 28.88 -5.46
CA SER A 9 -3.81 29.77 -4.90
C SER A 9 -2.55 29.02 -4.47
N MET A 10 -2.68 27.76 -4.09
CA MET A 10 -1.55 26.90 -3.74
C MET A 10 -0.92 26.19 -4.95
N GLY A 11 -1.45 26.39 -6.18
CA GLY A 11 -0.87 25.86 -7.41
C GLY A 11 -1.11 24.36 -7.65
N TYR A 12 -2.14 23.75 -7.02
CA TYR A 12 -2.40 22.31 -7.13
C TYR A 12 -3.46 21.93 -8.18
N VAL A 13 -3.88 22.85 -9.03
CA VAL A 13 -4.90 22.58 -10.06
C VAL A 13 -4.47 21.44 -10.98
N ASP A 14 -3.24 21.50 -11.51
CA ASP A 14 -2.72 20.48 -12.42
C ASP A 14 -2.59 19.11 -11.73
N TYR A 15 -2.23 19.10 -10.46
CA TYR A 15 -2.19 17.87 -9.66
C TYR A 15 -3.57 17.18 -9.61
N PHE A 16 -4.63 17.93 -9.31
CA PHE A 16 -6.00 17.39 -9.30
C PHE A 16 -6.42 16.89 -10.69
N LEU A 17 -6.06 17.61 -11.76
CA LEU A 17 -6.39 17.22 -13.12
C LEU A 17 -5.65 15.94 -13.56
N ILE A 18 -4.41 15.77 -13.17
CA ILE A 18 -3.64 14.55 -13.43
C ILE A 18 -4.26 13.36 -12.68
N VAL A 19 -4.60 13.53 -11.40
CA VAL A 19 -5.23 12.48 -10.60
C VAL A 19 -6.61 12.10 -11.19
N TRP A 20 -7.42 13.10 -11.52
CA TRP A 20 -8.69 12.87 -12.19
C TRP A 20 -8.53 12.09 -13.50
N ASP A 21 -7.53 12.43 -14.30
CA ASP A 21 -7.32 11.86 -15.61
C ASP A 21 -7.08 10.34 -15.57
N TYR A 22 -6.16 9.86 -14.75
CA TYR A 22 -5.90 8.43 -14.68
C TYR A 22 -7.01 7.64 -13.95
N ILE A 23 -7.71 8.25 -13.00
CA ILE A 23 -8.90 7.64 -12.38
C ILE A 23 -10.03 7.52 -13.42
N ASN A 24 -10.27 8.57 -14.20
CA ASN A 24 -11.26 8.57 -15.27
C ASN A 24 -10.89 7.57 -16.39
N PHE A 25 -9.61 7.44 -16.72
CA PHE A 25 -9.14 6.36 -17.61
C PHE A 25 -9.53 4.98 -17.06
N ALA A 26 -9.23 4.71 -15.79
CA ALA A 26 -9.57 3.43 -15.16
C ALA A 26 -11.08 3.17 -15.18
N LYS A 27 -11.90 4.15 -14.76
CA LYS A 27 -13.37 4.05 -14.75
C LYS A 27 -13.94 3.80 -16.15
N ARG A 28 -13.41 4.45 -17.19
CA ARG A 28 -13.86 4.25 -18.59
C ARG A 28 -13.45 2.92 -19.20
N HIS A 29 -12.46 2.24 -18.63
CA HIS A 29 -12.01 0.92 -19.05
C HIS A 29 -12.48 -0.19 -18.11
N ASP A 30 -13.50 0.09 -17.29
CA ASP A 30 -14.04 -0.85 -16.30
C ASP A 30 -12.97 -1.47 -15.39
N ILE A 31 -11.94 -0.68 -15.05
CA ILE A 31 -10.94 -1.05 -14.03
C ILE A 31 -11.48 -0.58 -12.67
N PRO A 32 -11.75 -1.48 -11.71
CA PRO A 32 -12.25 -1.10 -10.41
C PRO A 32 -11.30 -0.14 -9.68
N VAL A 33 -11.88 0.95 -9.18
CA VAL A 33 -11.18 1.97 -8.39
C VAL A 33 -11.81 2.03 -7.00
N GLY A 34 -10.99 2.11 -5.97
CA GLY A 34 -11.46 2.26 -4.60
C GLY A 34 -12.18 3.59 -4.37
N PRO A 35 -13.11 3.67 -3.39
CA PRO A 35 -13.94 4.86 -3.15
C PRO A 35 -13.16 6.09 -2.65
N GLY A 36 -11.87 5.94 -2.46
CA GLY A 36 -11.00 6.93 -1.85
C GLY A 36 -10.70 6.61 -0.38
N ARG A 37 -9.54 7.05 0.08
CA ARG A 37 -9.06 6.87 1.46
C ARG A 37 -8.19 8.05 1.89
N GLY A 38 -7.78 8.05 3.15
CA GLY A 38 -6.91 9.09 3.70
C GLY A 38 -7.57 10.45 3.77
N SER A 39 -6.76 11.50 3.70
CA SER A 39 -7.22 12.89 3.84
C SER A 39 -7.94 13.43 2.62
N ALA A 40 -7.68 12.88 1.42
CA ALA A 40 -8.29 13.32 0.16
C ALA A 40 -9.82 13.19 0.14
N ALA A 41 -10.38 12.25 0.92
CA ALA A 41 -11.83 12.10 1.11
C ALA A 41 -12.49 13.35 1.73
N GLY A 42 -11.73 14.23 2.41
CA GLY A 42 -12.23 15.51 2.94
C GLY A 42 -12.43 16.61 1.91
N SER A 43 -12.08 16.38 0.65
CA SER A 43 -12.17 17.38 -0.42
C SER A 43 -13.46 17.25 -1.22
N ILE A 44 -14.35 18.25 -1.14
CA ILE A 44 -15.54 18.31 -2.00
C ILE A 44 -15.17 18.42 -3.50
N VAL A 45 -14.02 19.01 -3.83
CA VAL A 45 -13.53 19.07 -5.22
C VAL A 45 -13.13 17.68 -5.70
N SER A 46 -12.47 16.87 -4.87
CA SER A 46 -12.16 15.47 -5.21
C SER A 46 -13.44 14.65 -5.44
N TYR A 47 -14.47 14.88 -4.63
CA TYR A 47 -15.77 14.24 -4.79
C TYR A 47 -16.47 14.67 -6.09
N CYS A 48 -16.53 15.98 -6.38
CA CYS A 48 -17.14 16.51 -7.61
C CYS A 48 -16.41 16.09 -8.90
N LEU A 49 -15.09 15.84 -8.81
CA LEU A 49 -14.27 15.31 -9.89
C LEU A 49 -14.30 13.77 -9.97
N GLU A 50 -15.09 13.11 -9.12
CA GLU A 50 -15.14 11.63 -9.05
C GLU A 50 -13.77 10.98 -8.77
N ILE A 51 -12.87 11.72 -8.15
CA ILE A 51 -11.60 11.21 -7.61
C ILE A 51 -11.89 10.33 -6.38
N THR A 52 -12.86 10.75 -5.56
CA THR A 52 -13.38 9.99 -4.42
C THR A 52 -14.89 9.83 -4.53
N ASP A 53 -15.42 8.71 -4.03
CA ASP A 53 -16.86 8.44 -4.02
C ASP A 53 -17.49 8.70 -2.63
N LEU A 54 -16.72 9.30 -1.71
CA LEU A 54 -17.16 9.67 -0.36
C LEU A 54 -17.58 11.14 -0.32
N ASP A 55 -18.86 11.39 -0.02
CA ASP A 55 -19.40 12.75 0.18
C ASP A 55 -18.87 13.36 1.49
N PRO A 56 -17.95 14.33 1.44
CA PRO A 56 -17.35 14.90 2.64
C PRO A 56 -18.34 15.71 3.49
N ILE A 57 -19.42 16.21 2.91
CA ILE A 57 -20.46 16.96 3.62
C ILE A 57 -21.29 15.99 4.45
N LYS A 58 -21.73 14.89 3.84
CA LYS A 58 -22.52 13.84 4.49
C LYS A 58 -21.79 13.24 5.71
N TYR A 59 -20.50 13.07 5.61
CA TYR A 59 -19.67 12.46 6.68
C TYR A 59 -18.94 13.48 7.54
N SER A 60 -19.21 14.78 7.37
CA SER A 60 -18.58 15.88 8.13
C SER A 60 -17.06 15.82 8.12
N LEU A 61 -16.47 15.50 6.96
CA LEU A 61 -15.03 15.42 6.79
C LEU A 61 -14.41 16.82 6.66
N ILE A 62 -13.22 16.99 7.22
CA ILE A 62 -12.56 18.29 7.33
C ILE A 62 -11.53 18.42 6.20
N PHE A 63 -11.70 19.44 5.34
CA PHE A 63 -10.81 19.71 4.21
C PHE A 63 -9.39 20.11 4.64
N GLU A 64 -9.25 20.83 5.74
CA GLU A 64 -7.97 21.31 6.25
C GLU A 64 -7.02 20.18 6.69
N ARG A 65 -7.53 18.96 6.86
CA ARG A 65 -6.72 17.77 7.07
C ARG A 65 -6.02 17.31 5.78
N PHE A 66 -6.60 17.63 4.64
CA PHE A 66 -6.05 17.29 3.33
C PHE A 66 -5.16 18.42 2.79
N LEU A 67 -5.64 19.65 2.81
CA LEU A 67 -4.91 20.80 2.30
C LEU A 67 -5.07 21.98 3.27
N ASN A 68 -3.96 22.41 3.84
CA ASN A 68 -3.90 23.56 4.75
C ASN A 68 -2.83 24.54 4.25
N PRO A 69 -3.19 25.81 3.95
CA PRO A 69 -2.24 26.83 3.52
C PRO A 69 -1.10 27.12 4.53
N GLU A 70 -1.34 26.85 5.81
CA GLU A 70 -0.33 27.02 6.86
C GLU A 70 0.68 25.87 6.90
N ARG A 71 0.34 24.75 6.29
CA ARG A 71 1.21 23.58 6.22
C ARG A 71 1.78 23.43 4.81
N VAL A 72 3.04 23.79 4.63
CA VAL A 72 3.76 23.67 3.36
C VAL A 72 4.11 22.20 3.09
N SER A 73 3.10 21.39 2.78
CA SER A 73 3.29 20.03 2.30
C SER A 73 2.43 19.80 1.08
N MET A 74 2.99 19.12 0.08
CA MET A 74 2.23 18.71 -1.10
C MET A 74 1.07 17.80 -0.69
N PRO A 75 -0.14 17.97 -1.23
CA PRO A 75 -1.24 17.06 -0.97
C PRO A 75 -0.92 15.68 -1.52
N ASP A 76 -1.39 14.66 -0.81
CA ASP A 76 -1.23 13.25 -1.19
C ASP A 76 -2.61 12.64 -1.39
N ILE A 77 -2.88 12.16 -2.60
CA ILE A 77 -4.12 11.46 -2.96
C ILE A 77 -3.79 10.00 -3.18
N ASP A 78 -4.15 9.18 -2.19
CA ASP A 78 -4.04 7.74 -2.28
C ASP A 78 -5.18 7.16 -3.13
N VAL A 79 -4.84 6.37 -4.15
CA VAL A 79 -5.80 5.71 -5.03
C VAL A 79 -5.54 4.22 -5.07
N ASP A 80 -6.59 3.44 -4.82
CA ASP A 80 -6.53 1.98 -4.88
C ASP A 80 -7.14 1.49 -6.20
N PHE A 81 -6.38 0.73 -6.97
CA PHE A 81 -6.82 0.09 -8.21
C PHE A 81 -6.91 -1.43 -8.04
N CYS A 82 -7.74 -2.07 -8.86
CA CYS A 82 -7.75 -3.52 -9.00
C CYS A 82 -6.33 -4.06 -9.19
N TYR A 83 -5.92 -4.99 -8.33
CA TYR A 83 -4.57 -5.54 -8.32
C TYR A 83 -4.18 -6.15 -9.67
N GLU A 84 -5.10 -6.88 -10.32
CA GLU A 84 -4.83 -7.57 -11.59
C GLU A 84 -4.62 -6.58 -12.76
N ARG A 85 -5.34 -5.44 -12.74
CA ARG A 85 -5.35 -4.50 -13.87
C ARG A 85 -4.66 -3.16 -13.57
N ARG A 86 -4.06 -3.00 -12.38
CA ARG A 86 -3.32 -1.78 -11.99
C ARG A 86 -2.23 -1.40 -13.01
N GLN A 87 -1.59 -2.40 -13.61
CA GLN A 87 -0.51 -2.15 -14.57
C GLN A 87 -1.00 -1.38 -15.80
N GLU A 88 -2.22 -1.61 -16.27
CA GLU A 88 -2.81 -0.88 -17.40
C GLU A 88 -2.91 0.64 -17.12
N VAL A 89 -3.25 1.00 -15.88
CA VAL A 89 -3.31 2.41 -15.47
C VAL A 89 -1.91 3.03 -15.40
N ILE A 90 -0.93 2.29 -14.89
CA ILE A 90 0.47 2.75 -14.84
C ILE A 90 1.00 2.97 -16.26
N ASP A 91 0.76 2.03 -17.16
CA ASP A 91 1.20 2.11 -18.55
C ASP A 91 0.58 3.30 -19.27
N TYR A 92 -0.72 3.57 -19.05
CA TYR A 92 -1.40 4.75 -19.56
C TYR A 92 -0.74 6.05 -19.07
N VAL A 93 -0.45 6.15 -17.77
CA VAL A 93 0.19 7.35 -17.19
C VAL A 93 1.60 7.53 -17.75
N VAL A 94 2.37 6.46 -17.90
CA VAL A 94 3.72 6.48 -18.49
C VAL A 94 3.67 6.90 -19.96
N GLU A 95 2.71 6.38 -20.73
CA GLU A 95 2.54 6.73 -22.15
C GLU A 95 2.16 8.21 -22.31
N LYS A 96 1.21 8.68 -21.49
CA LYS A 96 0.66 10.05 -21.59
C LYS A 96 1.61 11.12 -21.09
N TYR A 97 2.25 10.92 -19.94
CA TYR A 97 3.07 11.93 -19.27
C TYR A 97 4.58 11.74 -19.46
N GLY A 98 5.00 10.60 -20.00
CA GLY A 98 6.39 10.27 -20.27
C GLY A 98 7.08 9.52 -19.12
N LYS A 99 8.03 8.66 -19.48
CA LYS A 99 8.79 7.81 -18.54
C LYS A 99 9.59 8.60 -17.51
N ASP A 100 10.03 9.80 -17.87
CA ASP A 100 10.83 10.64 -16.99
C ASP A 100 9.98 11.39 -15.94
N CYS A 101 8.66 11.41 -16.12
CA CYS A 101 7.70 12.06 -15.22
C CYS A 101 6.95 11.05 -14.30
N VAL A 102 7.13 9.75 -14.52
CA VAL A 102 6.43 8.69 -13.79
C VAL A 102 7.45 7.75 -13.17
N SER A 103 7.39 7.59 -11.86
CA SER A 103 8.29 6.70 -11.13
C SER A 103 7.51 5.82 -10.16
N GLN A 104 7.91 4.57 -10.06
CA GLN A 104 7.46 3.71 -8.98
C GLN A 104 8.36 3.91 -7.76
N ILE A 105 7.73 4.00 -6.58
CA ILE A 105 8.49 3.95 -5.33
C ILE A 105 9.01 2.52 -5.19
N VAL A 106 10.32 2.37 -5.23
CA VAL A 106 10.96 1.07 -5.06
C VAL A 106 10.93 0.71 -3.58
N THR A 107 10.00 -0.15 -3.21
CA THR A 107 10.03 -0.80 -1.90
C THR A 107 10.76 -2.12 -2.06
N PHE A 108 12.00 -2.20 -1.58
CA PHE A 108 12.70 -3.47 -1.40
C PHE A 108 12.13 -4.20 -0.18
N GLY A 109 10.85 -4.57 -0.26
CA GLY A 109 10.19 -5.35 0.78
C GLY A 109 10.24 -6.83 0.41
N THR A 110 11.24 -7.54 0.91
CA THR A 110 11.15 -9.00 1.04
C THR A 110 10.52 -9.32 2.38
N MET A 111 9.70 -10.37 2.43
CA MET A 111 9.20 -10.88 3.70
C MET A 111 10.40 -11.40 4.48
N ALA A 112 10.69 -10.77 5.62
CA ALA A 112 11.78 -11.23 6.48
C ALA A 112 11.44 -12.63 7.05
N ALA A 113 12.45 -13.50 7.20
CA ALA A 113 12.26 -14.90 7.59
C ALA A 113 11.33 -15.10 8.81
N ARG A 114 11.44 -14.24 9.84
CA ARG A 114 10.56 -14.28 11.02
C ARG A 114 9.11 -13.90 10.71
N ALA A 115 8.90 -12.99 9.80
CA ALA A 115 7.57 -12.52 9.43
C ALA A 115 6.86 -13.57 8.55
N VAL A 116 7.57 -14.13 7.57
CA VAL A 116 7.01 -15.14 6.67
C VAL A 116 6.57 -16.39 7.43
N ILE A 117 7.37 -16.89 8.40
CA ILE A 117 6.97 -18.01 9.26
C ILE A 117 5.64 -17.73 9.97
N LYS A 118 5.45 -16.51 10.49
CA LYS A 118 4.19 -16.14 11.16
C LYS A 118 3.01 -16.03 10.19
N ASP A 119 3.24 -15.54 8.99
CA ASP A 119 2.20 -15.36 8.00
C ASP A 119 1.78 -16.71 7.40
N VAL A 120 2.74 -17.60 7.08
CA VAL A 120 2.46 -18.97 6.62
C VAL A 120 1.76 -19.76 7.73
N GLY A 121 2.25 -19.68 8.98
CA GLY A 121 1.61 -20.34 10.11
C GLY A 121 0.14 -19.92 10.31
N ARG A 122 -0.18 -18.65 10.04
CA ARG A 122 -1.58 -18.15 10.06
C ARG A 122 -2.40 -18.72 8.92
N VAL A 123 -1.84 -18.83 7.72
CA VAL A 123 -2.52 -19.41 6.55
C VAL A 123 -2.78 -20.89 6.73
N LEU A 124 -1.85 -21.61 7.36
CA LEU A 124 -1.99 -23.03 7.69
C LEU A 124 -2.84 -23.29 8.95
N ASP A 125 -3.40 -22.23 9.55
CA ASP A 125 -4.20 -22.30 10.79
C ASP A 125 -3.48 -23.00 11.97
N LEU A 126 -2.16 -22.81 12.07
CA LEU A 126 -1.34 -23.38 13.12
C LEU A 126 -1.46 -22.59 14.43
N PRO A 127 -1.33 -23.24 15.60
CA PRO A 127 -1.38 -22.56 16.89
C PRO A 127 -0.34 -21.45 17.00
N TYR A 128 -0.78 -20.21 17.29
CA TYR A 128 0.09 -19.04 17.36
C TYR A 128 1.31 -19.21 18.26
N ALA A 129 1.13 -19.85 19.43
CA ALA A 129 2.23 -20.09 20.37
C ALA A 129 3.35 -20.96 19.78
N MET A 130 2.98 -21.98 18.99
CA MET A 130 3.94 -22.84 18.30
C MET A 130 4.70 -22.05 17.22
N VAL A 131 3.97 -21.37 16.35
CA VAL A 131 4.54 -20.56 15.25
C VAL A 131 5.45 -19.46 15.80
N ASP A 132 5.04 -18.77 16.88
CA ASP A 132 5.85 -17.72 17.52
C ASP A 132 7.14 -18.28 18.15
N ASN A 133 7.10 -19.48 18.70
CA ASN A 133 8.31 -20.15 19.21
C ASN A 133 9.29 -20.47 18.07
N ILE A 134 8.83 -21.02 16.96
CA ILE A 134 9.67 -21.30 15.78
C ILE A 134 10.24 -19.98 15.21
N ALA A 135 9.41 -18.97 15.04
CA ALA A 135 9.86 -17.67 14.58
C ALA A 135 10.91 -17.01 15.49
N LYS A 136 10.86 -17.24 16.82
CA LYS A 136 11.86 -16.75 17.78
C LYS A 136 13.20 -17.44 17.66
N MET A 137 13.25 -18.67 17.16
CA MET A 137 14.51 -19.41 16.94
C MET A 137 15.30 -18.84 15.77
N VAL A 138 14.66 -18.11 14.84
CA VAL A 138 15.37 -17.39 13.78
C VAL A 138 16.21 -16.26 14.37
N PRO A 139 17.53 -16.17 14.13
CA PRO A 139 18.40 -15.11 14.63
C PRO A 139 17.91 -13.70 14.22
N ARG A 140 18.25 -12.69 15.05
CA ARG A 140 17.87 -11.28 14.79
C ARG A 140 18.92 -10.58 13.93
N GLU A 141 19.23 -11.14 12.80
CA GLU A 141 20.19 -10.58 11.86
C GLU A 141 19.44 -9.93 10.67
N ILE A 142 19.90 -8.76 10.22
CA ILE A 142 19.27 -8.06 9.08
C ILE A 142 19.55 -8.85 7.81
N GLY A 143 18.49 -9.23 7.08
CA GLY A 143 18.59 -9.96 5.81
C GLY A 143 18.85 -11.46 5.97
N ILE A 144 18.67 -12.02 7.17
CA ILE A 144 18.78 -13.47 7.38
C ILE A 144 17.74 -14.22 6.54
N THR A 145 18.17 -15.24 5.82
CA THR A 145 17.30 -16.19 5.11
C THR A 145 16.94 -17.38 6.01
N ILE A 146 15.90 -18.11 5.66
CA ILE A 146 15.50 -19.34 6.37
C ILE A 146 16.62 -20.38 6.33
N ASP A 147 17.25 -20.59 5.17
CA ASP A 147 18.37 -21.53 5.02
C ASP A 147 19.53 -21.19 5.94
N LYS A 148 19.87 -19.89 6.01
CA LYS A 148 20.95 -19.43 6.92
C LYS A 148 20.56 -19.63 8.38
N ALA A 149 19.31 -19.36 8.73
CA ALA A 149 18.81 -19.58 10.09
C ALA A 149 18.85 -21.06 10.51
N LEU A 150 18.51 -21.99 9.61
CA LEU A 150 18.62 -23.44 9.82
C LEU A 150 20.08 -23.89 9.98
N ALA A 151 21.01 -23.25 9.26
CA ALA A 151 22.43 -23.58 9.37
C ALA A 151 23.04 -23.05 10.68
N GLU A 152 22.59 -21.90 11.17
CA GLU A 152 23.17 -21.22 12.35
C GLU A 152 22.53 -21.63 13.68
N ASN A 153 21.26 -22.05 13.68
CA ASN A 153 20.57 -22.44 14.90
C ASN A 153 20.31 -23.96 14.95
N PRO A 154 21.02 -24.71 15.79
CA PRO A 154 20.83 -26.16 15.91
C PRO A 154 19.44 -26.55 16.43
N ASP A 155 18.83 -25.74 17.29
CA ASP A 155 17.49 -26.02 17.83
C ASP A 155 16.43 -25.89 16.76
N LEU A 156 16.52 -24.86 15.92
CA LEU A 156 15.60 -24.67 14.77
C LEU A 156 15.77 -25.81 13.76
N LYS A 157 17.01 -26.23 13.52
CA LYS A 157 17.30 -27.35 12.62
C LYS A 157 16.75 -28.68 13.19
N SER A 158 16.89 -28.90 14.47
CA SER A 158 16.35 -30.09 15.14
C SER A 158 14.81 -30.14 15.07
N GLU A 159 14.14 -29.02 15.28
CA GLU A 159 12.70 -28.94 15.12
C GLU A 159 12.26 -29.19 13.67
N TYR A 160 12.97 -28.64 12.70
CA TYR A 160 12.72 -28.87 11.27
C TYR A 160 12.87 -30.34 10.87
N GLU A 161 13.91 -31.04 11.39
CA GLU A 161 14.20 -32.43 11.06
C GLU A 161 13.25 -33.43 11.74
N ASN A 162 12.76 -33.11 12.94
CA ASN A 162 12.01 -34.06 13.78
C ASN A 162 10.51 -33.80 13.87
N ASN A 163 10.02 -32.68 13.33
CA ASN A 163 8.61 -32.28 13.40
C ASN A 163 8.06 -31.97 12.00
N GLU A 164 7.22 -32.87 11.47
CA GLU A 164 6.64 -32.70 10.13
C GLU A 164 5.85 -31.38 9.98
N VAL A 165 5.15 -30.94 11.02
CA VAL A 165 4.39 -29.67 10.98
C VAL A 165 5.33 -28.46 10.88
N VAL A 166 6.48 -28.50 11.56
CA VAL A 166 7.50 -27.46 11.45
C VAL A 166 8.19 -27.49 10.08
N LYS A 167 8.37 -28.68 9.54
CA LYS A 167 8.91 -28.84 8.19
C LYS A 167 7.98 -28.24 7.15
N ASP A 168 6.68 -28.57 7.18
CA ASP A 168 5.66 -28.02 6.27
C ASP A 168 5.50 -26.48 6.43
N LEU A 169 5.76 -25.94 7.63
CA LEU A 169 5.73 -24.51 7.89
C LEU A 169 6.93 -23.77 7.26
N ILE A 170 8.06 -24.44 7.12
CA ILE A 170 9.34 -23.86 6.69
C ILE A 170 9.58 -24.03 5.18
N ASP A 171 9.16 -25.17 4.60
CA ASP A 171 9.26 -25.48 3.17
C ASP A 171 8.25 -24.67 2.34
#